data_b64d786334507a5d437a0d72804c2366
#
_entry.id   b64d786334507a5d437a0d72804c2366
#
_cell.length_a   1.000
_cell.length_b   1.000
_cell.length_c   1.000
_cell.angle_alpha   90.00
_cell.angle_beta   90.00
_cell.angle_gamma   90.00
#
_symmetry.space_group_name_H-M   'P 1'
#
loop_
_entity.id
_entity.type
_entity.pdbx_description
1 polymer ?
#
loop_
_entity_poly.entity_id
_entity_poly.type
_entity_poly.pdbx_seq_one_letter_code
_entity_poly.pdbx_strand_id
1 'polypeptide(L)'
;GYFGRLMFCFVCRWHMVWWGALFGGWFGDVVTVFSTTFLGKAAELKPLWFNPLDDPMKLLILSLILGVIHLFIGMGIQAYMEIKDGRWMDAICGEGVWYLTILGLAALLGGSTQGIGALGAAGKWMSIVGAAGVLLAGARGKKGIGMLTGAFANLYNITSWLSDILSYARLLALGLATGVIAQVVNTMGSLFGGGVAGLVLFILIFAVGHTINFAINMLGAFIHAARLQYVEFFGKFYVDGGEPFDPFRKKTKYIRFENEE
;
A
#
# COMPACT_ATOMS: atom_id res chain seq x y z
N GLY A 1 -6.54 21.55 -16.95
CA GLY A 1 -7.66 22.21 -16.63
C GLY A 1 -8.78 21.47 -15.93
N TYR A 2 -9.97 22.03 -16.04
CA TYR A 2 -11.20 21.56 -15.38
C TYR A 2 -11.59 20.11 -15.80
N PHE A 3 -11.46 19.81 -17.09
CA PHE A 3 -11.79 18.51 -17.67
C PHE A 3 -10.93 17.37 -17.08
N GLY A 4 -9.64 17.60 -16.87
CA GLY A 4 -8.75 16.60 -16.27
C GLY A 4 -9.11 16.30 -14.81
N ARG A 5 -9.54 17.30 -14.03
CA ARG A 5 -10.01 17.09 -12.64
C ARG A 5 -11.31 16.30 -12.60
N LEU A 6 -12.26 16.59 -13.49
CA LEU A 6 -13.52 15.84 -13.58
C LEU A 6 -13.29 14.38 -13.97
N MET A 7 -12.42 14.13 -14.95
CA MET A 7 -12.07 12.78 -15.39
C MET A 7 -11.35 12.01 -14.27
N PHE A 8 -10.44 12.64 -13.54
CA PHE A 8 -9.78 12.03 -12.38
C PHE A 8 -10.80 11.67 -11.28
N CYS A 9 -11.70 12.59 -10.92
CA CYS A 9 -12.75 12.30 -9.94
C CYS A 9 -13.68 11.18 -10.39
N PHE A 10 -14.01 11.10 -11.68
CA PHE A 10 -14.84 10.03 -12.23
C PHE A 10 -14.15 8.67 -12.13
N VAL A 11 -12.87 8.59 -12.51
CA VAL A 11 -12.08 7.36 -12.41
C VAL A 11 -11.94 6.91 -10.95
N CYS A 12 -11.66 7.83 -10.02
CA CYS A 12 -11.58 7.50 -8.60
C CYS A 12 -12.91 6.97 -8.04
N ARG A 13 -14.05 7.59 -8.42
CA ARG A 13 -15.39 7.10 -8.02
C ARG A 13 -15.67 5.71 -8.55
N TRP A 14 -15.36 5.45 -9.83
CA TRP A 14 -15.54 4.14 -10.43
C TRP A 14 -14.72 3.06 -9.72
N HIS A 15 -13.46 3.35 -9.37
CA HIS A 15 -12.62 2.45 -8.61
C HIS A 15 -13.19 2.15 -7.21
N MET A 16 -13.70 3.15 -6.50
CA MET A 16 -14.32 2.95 -5.19
C MET A 16 -15.51 1.99 -5.25
N VAL A 17 -16.41 2.18 -6.25
CA VAL A 17 -17.57 1.31 -6.43
C VAL A 17 -17.13 -0.12 -6.76
N TRP A 18 -16.13 -0.27 -7.64
CA TRP A 18 -15.61 -1.56 -8.05
C TRP A 18 -15.00 -2.35 -6.88
N TRP A 19 -14.12 -1.71 -6.11
CA TRP A 19 -13.51 -2.34 -4.92
C TRP A 19 -14.56 -2.63 -3.83
N GLY A 20 -15.54 -1.74 -3.65
CA GLY A 20 -16.66 -1.97 -2.74
C GLY A 20 -17.49 -3.20 -3.11
N ALA A 21 -17.74 -3.41 -4.40
CA ALA A 21 -18.46 -4.59 -4.90
C ALA A 21 -17.64 -5.88 -4.77
N LEU A 22 -16.32 -5.83 -5.04
CA LEU A 22 -15.43 -6.98 -4.91
C LEU A 22 -15.36 -7.51 -3.47
N PHE A 23 -15.22 -6.61 -2.50
CA PHE A 23 -15.06 -6.98 -1.09
C PHE A 23 -16.37 -6.96 -0.29
N GLY A 24 -17.49 -6.63 -0.91
CA GLY A 24 -18.77 -6.56 -0.20
C GLY A 24 -18.87 -5.43 0.84
N GLY A 25 -18.06 -4.38 0.69
CA GLY A 25 -17.92 -3.27 1.64
C GLY A 25 -19.06 -2.24 1.65
N TRP A 26 -20.30 -2.64 1.33
CA TRP A 26 -21.49 -1.79 1.32
C TRP A 26 -21.98 -1.50 2.74
N PHE A 27 -21.35 -0.53 3.43
CA PHE A 27 -21.66 -0.17 4.82
C PHE A 27 -21.66 -1.38 5.78
N GLY A 28 -20.73 -2.33 5.57
CA GLY A 28 -20.65 -3.57 6.35
C GLY A 28 -21.81 -4.52 6.05
N ASP A 29 -22.45 -4.98 7.09
CA ASP A 29 -23.59 -5.93 7.06
C ASP A 29 -24.96 -5.25 7.16
N VAL A 30 -25.08 -3.97 6.84
CA VAL A 30 -26.32 -3.18 7.02
C VAL A 30 -27.53 -3.84 6.39
N VAL A 31 -27.39 -4.43 5.18
CA VAL A 31 -28.52 -5.05 4.47
C VAL A 31 -29.01 -6.26 5.25
N THR A 32 -28.12 -7.08 5.77
CA THR A 32 -28.45 -8.25 6.57
C THR A 32 -29.10 -7.85 7.90
N VAL A 33 -28.51 -6.90 8.62
CA VAL A 33 -29.01 -6.40 9.90
C VAL A 33 -30.38 -5.72 9.72
N PHE A 34 -30.54 -4.86 8.74
CA PHE A 34 -31.80 -4.18 8.46
C PHE A 34 -32.90 -5.16 8.05
N SER A 35 -32.59 -6.09 7.15
CA SER A 35 -33.57 -7.06 6.66
C SER A 35 -34.03 -8.04 7.75
N THR A 36 -33.15 -8.48 8.64
CA THR A 36 -33.49 -9.36 9.76
C THR A 36 -34.28 -8.63 10.83
N THR A 37 -33.91 -7.39 11.17
CA THR A 37 -34.54 -6.63 12.26
C THR A 37 -35.93 -6.09 11.89
N PHE A 38 -36.08 -5.58 10.65
CA PHE A 38 -37.30 -4.86 10.24
C PHE A 38 -38.18 -5.64 9.26
N LEU A 39 -37.62 -6.50 8.40
CA LEU A 39 -38.37 -7.28 7.40
C LEU A 39 -38.60 -8.74 7.80
N GLY A 40 -37.91 -9.23 8.86
CA GLY A 40 -38.02 -10.62 9.30
C GLY A 40 -37.48 -11.66 8.31
N LYS A 41 -36.74 -11.23 7.29
CA LYS A 41 -36.11 -12.07 6.27
C LYS A 41 -34.63 -11.76 6.21
N ALA A 42 -33.78 -12.76 6.23
CA ALA A 42 -32.35 -12.59 6.04
C ALA A 42 -32.05 -12.36 4.53
N ALA A 43 -31.63 -11.16 4.18
CA ALA A 43 -31.10 -10.85 2.85
C ALA A 43 -29.60 -10.61 2.99
N GLU A 44 -28.76 -11.46 2.39
CA GLU A 44 -27.31 -11.32 2.39
C GLU A 44 -26.82 -10.83 1.05
N LEU A 45 -26.03 -9.75 1.06
CA LEU A 45 -25.26 -9.34 -0.09
C LEU A 45 -23.91 -10.06 -0.05
N LYS A 46 -23.76 -11.07 -0.90
CA LYS A 46 -22.51 -11.81 -1.01
C LYS A 46 -21.47 -10.95 -1.74
N PRO A 47 -20.23 -10.85 -1.22
CA PRO A 47 -19.14 -10.21 -1.94
C PRO A 47 -18.84 -10.98 -3.23
N LEU A 48 -18.38 -10.28 -4.26
CA LEU A 48 -18.01 -10.90 -5.54
C LEU A 48 -16.73 -11.74 -5.43
N TRP A 49 -15.85 -11.39 -4.52
CA TRP A 49 -14.58 -12.11 -4.32
C TRP A 49 -14.51 -12.73 -2.92
N PHE A 50 -14.17 -11.96 -1.90
CA PHE A 50 -14.14 -12.41 -0.51
C PHE A 50 -14.41 -11.24 0.44
N ASN A 51 -14.92 -11.58 1.64
CA ASN A 51 -15.12 -10.58 2.67
C ASN A 51 -13.83 -10.47 3.53
N PRO A 52 -13.21 -9.30 3.63
CA PRO A 52 -12.03 -9.09 4.44
C PRO A 52 -12.21 -9.40 5.94
N LEU A 53 -13.44 -9.32 6.44
CA LEU A 53 -13.76 -9.59 7.85
C LEU A 53 -13.77 -11.09 8.15
N ASP A 54 -14.19 -11.91 7.18
CA ASP A 54 -14.24 -13.37 7.34
C ASP A 54 -12.85 -13.99 7.09
N ASP A 55 -12.12 -13.49 6.07
CA ASP A 55 -10.82 -14.01 5.65
C ASP A 55 -9.72 -12.92 5.65
N PRO A 56 -9.27 -12.42 6.82
CA PRO A 56 -8.26 -11.36 6.90
C PRO A 56 -6.90 -11.77 6.30
N MET A 57 -6.58 -13.08 6.33
CA MET A 57 -5.32 -13.58 5.76
C MET A 57 -5.24 -13.40 4.24
N LYS A 58 -6.36 -13.54 3.53
CA LYS A 58 -6.39 -13.29 2.07
C LYS A 58 -6.11 -11.81 1.76
N LEU A 59 -6.67 -10.90 2.56
CA LEU A 59 -6.40 -9.47 2.39
C LEU A 59 -4.96 -9.12 2.74
N LEU A 60 -4.38 -9.76 3.77
CA LEU A 60 -2.96 -9.60 4.11
C LEU A 60 -2.05 -10.00 2.95
N ILE A 61 -2.25 -11.19 2.41
CA ILE A 61 -1.46 -11.69 1.28
C ILE A 61 -1.61 -10.76 0.07
N LEU A 62 -2.83 -10.33 -0.24
CA LEU A 62 -3.09 -9.39 -1.34
C LEU A 62 -2.35 -8.07 -1.12
N SER A 63 -2.38 -7.50 0.09
CA SER A 63 -1.69 -6.25 0.40
C SER A 63 -0.17 -6.37 0.28
N LEU A 64 0.40 -7.50 0.71
CA LEU A 64 1.84 -7.77 0.57
C LEU A 64 2.25 -7.96 -0.90
N ILE A 65 1.45 -8.65 -1.70
CA ILE A 65 1.70 -8.83 -3.14
C ILE A 65 1.68 -7.46 -3.84
N LEU A 66 0.66 -6.63 -3.57
CA LEU A 66 0.59 -5.26 -4.12
C LEU A 66 1.79 -4.43 -3.68
N GLY A 67 2.24 -4.59 -2.43
CA GLY A 67 3.44 -3.95 -1.89
C GLY A 67 4.70 -4.34 -2.66
N VAL A 68 4.92 -5.62 -2.88
CA VAL A 68 6.06 -6.11 -3.66
C VAL A 68 6.04 -5.59 -5.09
N ILE A 69 4.88 -5.59 -5.75
CA ILE A 69 4.74 -5.03 -7.11
C ILE A 69 5.09 -3.54 -7.11
N HIS A 70 4.58 -2.78 -6.15
CA HIS A 70 4.81 -1.34 -6.06
C HIS A 70 6.29 -1.01 -5.82
N LEU A 71 6.94 -1.72 -4.88
CA LEU A 71 8.37 -1.58 -4.62
C LEU A 71 9.22 -1.98 -5.84
N PHE A 72 8.85 -3.03 -6.56
CA PHE A 72 9.53 -3.44 -7.78
C PHE A 72 9.45 -2.38 -8.88
N ILE A 73 8.30 -1.72 -9.02
CA ILE A 73 8.19 -0.58 -9.94
C ILE A 73 9.16 0.54 -9.54
N GLY A 74 9.26 0.86 -8.25
CA GLY A 74 10.20 1.85 -7.73
C GLY A 74 11.67 1.51 -8.05
N MET A 75 12.08 0.26 -7.79
CA MET A 75 13.42 -0.23 -8.17
C MET A 75 13.65 -0.20 -9.68
N GLY A 76 12.63 -0.52 -10.47
CA GLY A 76 12.71 -0.46 -11.94
C GLY A 76 12.96 0.97 -12.43
N ILE A 77 12.36 1.97 -11.79
CA ILE A 77 12.63 3.38 -12.08
C ILE A 77 14.07 3.73 -11.73
N GLN A 78 14.57 3.30 -10.57
CA GLN A 78 15.97 3.51 -10.17
C GLN A 78 16.93 2.88 -11.17
N ALA A 79 16.74 1.62 -11.51
CA ALA A 79 17.56 0.92 -12.49
C ALA A 79 17.55 1.63 -13.88
N TYR A 80 16.38 2.10 -14.30
CA TYR A 80 16.27 2.89 -15.54
C TYR A 80 17.07 4.19 -15.49
N MET A 81 17.03 4.91 -14.36
CA MET A 81 17.79 6.15 -14.18
C MET A 81 19.31 5.88 -14.22
N GLU A 82 19.78 4.82 -13.55
CA GLU A 82 21.19 4.44 -13.53
C GLU A 82 21.71 4.00 -14.92
N ILE A 83 20.89 3.26 -15.67
CA ILE A 83 21.21 2.89 -17.05
C ILE A 83 21.31 4.12 -17.95
N LYS A 84 20.38 5.07 -17.80
CA LYS A 84 20.39 6.33 -18.57
C LYS A 84 21.63 7.17 -18.29
N ASP A 85 22.13 7.14 -17.05
CA ASP A 85 23.36 7.80 -16.63
C ASP A 85 24.64 7.04 -17.06
N GLY A 86 24.51 5.94 -17.79
CA GLY A 86 25.62 5.12 -18.27
C GLY A 86 26.22 4.18 -17.21
N ARG A 87 25.62 4.08 -16.02
CA ARG A 87 26.08 3.24 -14.92
C ARG A 87 25.37 1.87 -14.89
N TRP A 88 25.33 1.19 -16.02
CA TRP A 88 24.63 -0.09 -16.18
C TRP A 88 25.09 -1.19 -15.24
N MET A 89 26.37 -1.19 -14.85
CA MET A 89 26.94 -2.14 -13.89
C MET A 89 26.37 -1.92 -12.48
N ASP A 90 26.09 -0.67 -12.10
CA ASP A 90 25.52 -0.35 -10.79
C ASP A 90 24.04 -0.72 -10.76
N ALA A 91 23.31 -0.53 -11.86
CA ALA A 91 21.92 -0.99 -12.00
C ALA A 91 21.80 -2.53 -11.84
N ILE A 92 22.70 -3.31 -12.46
CA ILE A 92 22.66 -4.77 -12.35
C ILE A 92 23.09 -5.23 -10.96
N CYS A 93 24.19 -4.73 -10.44
CA CYS A 93 24.74 -5.14 -9.14
C CYS A 93 23.96 -4.55 -7.95
N GLY A 94 23.36 -3.37 -8.13
CA GLY A 94 22.48 -2.75 -7.15
C GLY A 94 21.09 -3.40 -7.20
N GLU A 95 20.29 -2.98 -8.16
CA GLU A 95 18.88 -3.34 -8.22
C GLU A 95 18.60 -4.76 -8.73
N GLY A 96 19.34 -5.20 -9.76
CA GLY A 96 19.14 -6.53 -10.38
C GLY A 96 19.31 -7.69 -9.41
N VAL A 97 20.29 -7.60 -8.53
CA VAL A 97 20.57 -8.60 -7.50
C VAL A 97 19.46 -8.64 -6.44
N TRP A 98 18.89 -7.49 -6.09
CA TRP A 98 17.75 -7.41 -5.17
C TRP A 98 16.50 -8.04 -5.77
N TYR A 99 16.19 -7.79 -7.05
CA TYR A 99 15.11 -8.48 -7.75
C TYR A 99 15.25 -10.00 -7.65
N LEU A 100 16.46 -10.51 -7.92
CA LEU A 100 16.73 -11.94 -7.87
C LEU A 100 16.54 -12.51 -6.45
N THR A 101 16.99 -11.78 -5.42
CA THR A 101 16.88 -12.20 -4.02
C THR A 101 15.42 -12.24 -3.56
N ILE A 102 14.64 -11.19 -3.83
CA ILE A 102 13.26 -11.09 -3.38
C ILE A 102 12.36 -12.07 -4.13
N LEU A 103 12.52 -12.18 -5.46
CA LEU A 103 11.79 -13.17 -6.25
C LEU A 103 12.16 -14.61 -5.85
N GLY A 104 13.45 -14.87 -5.58
CA GLY A 104 13.90 -16.14 -5.07
C GLY A 104 13.27 -16.51 -3.73
N LEU A 105 13.20 -15.56 -2.81
CA LEU A 105 12.57 -15.75 -1.50
C LEU A 105 11.05 -15.97 -1.63
N ALA A 106 10.38 -15.20 -2.48
CA ALA A 106 8.96 -15.37 -2.77
C ALA A 106 8.66 -16.75 -3.40
N ALA A 107 9.49 -17.20 -4.35
CA ALA A 107 9.37 -18.52 -4.98
C ALA A 107 9.65 -19.66 -3.99
N LEU A 108 10.60 -19.47 -3.07
CA LEU A 108 10.90 -20.44 -2.01
C LEU A 108 9.70 -20.62 -1.07
N LEU A 109 9.13 -19.51 -0.59
CA LEU A 109 7.96 -19.52 0.30
C LEU A 109 6.72 -20.06 -0.41
N GLY A 110 6.45 -19.60 -1.64
CA GLY A 110 5.33 -20.07 -2.44
C GLY A 110 5.45 -21.56 -2.81
N GLY A 111 6.63 -22.02 -3.17
CA GLY A 111 6.90 -23.42 -3.48
C GLY A 111 6.76 -24.35 -2.28
N SER A 112 7.18 -23.88 -1.09
CA SER A 112 7.05 -24.67 0.15
C SER A 112 5.61 -24.77 0.64
N THR A 113 4.82 -23.71 0.51
CA THR A 113 3.41 -23.67 0.95
C THR A 113 2.48 -24.42 0.00
N GLN A 114 2.76 -24.41 -1.30
CA GLN A 114 1.92 -25.07 -2.30
C GLN A 114 2.40 -26.48 -2.67
N GLY A 115 3.49 -26.97 -2.08
CA GLY A 115 4.02 -28.30 -2.33
C GLY A 115 4.66 -28.49 -3.73
N ILE A 116 4.95 -27.39 -4.46
CA ILE A 116 5.57 -27.42 -5.77
C ILE A 116 7.09 -27.50 -5.61
N GLY A 117 7.64 -28.71 -5.50
CA GLY A 117 9.06 -28.94 -5.23
C GLY A 117 10.01 -28.27 -6.22
N ALA A 118 9.67 -28.21 -7.50
CA ALA A 118 10.48 -27.55 -8.52
C ALA A 118 10.57 -26.02 -8.29
N LEU A 119 9.46 -25.38 -7.92
CA LEU A 119 9.41 -23.95 -7.62
C LEU A 119 10.22 -23.64 -6.35
N GLY A 120 10.08 -24.46 -5.31
CA GLY A 120 10.85 -24.32 -4.07
C GLY A 120 12.37 -24.50 -4.30
N ALA A 121 12.78 -25.49 -5.11
CA ALA A 121 14.18 -25.71 -5.46
C ALA A 121 14.76 -24.54 -6.28
N ALA A 122 14.04 -24.05 -7.28
CA ALA A 122 14.44 -22.89 -8.07
C ALA A 122 14.54 -21.63 -7.17
N GLY A 123 13.56 -21.39 -6.30
CA GLY A 123 13.55 -20.29 -5.34
C GLY A 123 14.74 -20.34 -4.38
N LYS A 124 15.11 -21.52 -3.89
CA LYS A 124 16.30 -21.71 -3.04
C LYS A 124 17.59 -21.29 -3.74
N TRP A 125 17.82 -21.77 -4.97
CA TRP A 125 19.01 -21.40 -5.73
C TRP A 125 19.04 -19.91 -6.09
N MET A 126 17.92 -19.35 -6.51
CA MET A 126 17.79 -17.92 -6.80
C MET A 126 18.09 -17.07 -5.56
N SER A 127 17.59 -17.45 -4.39
CA SER A 127 17.86 -16.75 -3.13
C SER A 127 19.33 -16.82 -2.72
N ILE A 128 19.98 -17.99 -2.88
CA ILE A 128 21.41 -18.15 -2.56
C ILE A 128 22.28 -17.31 -3.49
N VAL A 129 22.03 -17.37 -4.80
CA VAL A 129 22.76 -16.59 -5.81
C VAL A 129 22.53 -15.09 -5.58
N GLY A 130 21.28 -14.71 -5.32
CA GLY A 130 20.93 -13.33 -5.00
C GLY A 130 21.63 -12.84 -3.74
N ALA A 131 21.60 -13.57 -2.64
CA ALA A 131 22.29 -13.21 -1.40
C ALA A 131 23.81 -13.08 -1.60
N ALA A 132 24.43 -14.01 -2.33
CA ALA A 132 25.83 -13.92 -2.69
C ALA A 132 26.13 -12.66 -3.54
N GLY A 133 25.26 -12.34 -4.49
CA GLY A 133 25.36 -11.12 -5.29
C GLY A 133 25.24 -9.85 -4.45
N VAL A 134 24.31 -9.80 -3.47
CA VAL A 134 24.15 -8.68 -2.52
C VAL A 134 25.44 -8.45 -1.71
N LEU A 135 26.08 -9.55 -1.24
CA LEU A 135 27.35 -9.47 -0.51
C LEU A 135 28.48 -8.93 -1.42
N LEU A 136 28.58 -9.43 -2.65
CA LEU A 136 29.58 -8.97 -3.61
C LEU A 136 29.37 -7.51 -4.03
N ALA A 137 28.13 -7.09 -4.23
CA ALA A 137 27.79 -5.72 -4.54
C ALA A 137 28.18 -4.77 -3.39
N GLY A 138 27.93 -5.15 -2.16
CA GLY A 138 28.33 -4.37 -0.96
C GLY A 138 29.85 -4.29 -0.73
N ALA A 139 30.58 -5.28 -1.23
CA ALA A 139 32.05 -5.33 -1.17
C ALA A 139 32.74 -4.50 -2.26
N ARG A 140 32.01 -4.17 -3.33
CA ARG A 140 32.52 -3.49 -4.53
C ARG A 140 33.06 -2.09 -4.21
N GLY A 141 34.24 -1.77 -4.70
CA GLY A 141 34.89 -0.47 -4.51
C GLY A 141 35.53 -0.22 -3.13
N LYS A 142 35.44 -1.17 -2.20
CA LYS A 142 36.05 -1.08 -0.87
C LYS A 142 37.25 -2.01 -0.75
N LYS A 143 38.24 -1.61 0.04
CA LYS A 143 39.48 -2.40 0.26
C LYS A 143 39.65 -2.78 1.73
N GLY A 144 40.25 -3.96 2.00
CA GLY A 144 40.53 -4.44 3.35
C GLY A 144 39.28 -4.68 4.21
N ILE A 145 39.29 -4.23 5.45
CA ILE A 145 38.20 -4.39 6.42
C ILE A 145 36.90 -3.71 5.90
N GLY A 146 37.01 -2.64 5.11
CA GLY A 146 35.87 -1.96 4.51
C GLY A 146 35.06 -2.84 3.55
N MET A 147 35.66 -3.86 2.96
CA MET A 147 34.95 -4.82 2.11
C MET A 147 34.00 -5.70 2.93
N LEU A 148 34.43 -6.19 4.08
CA LEU A 148 33.61 -7.00 4.98
C LEU A 148 32.48 -6.18 5.58
N THR A 149 32.77 -5.00 6.11
CA THR A 149 31.74 -4.11 6.68
C THR A 149 30.72 -3.67 5.63
N GLY A 150 31.14 -3.43 4.39
CA GLY A 150 30.25 -3.10 3.29
C GLY A 150 29.35 -4.25 2.88
N ALA A 151 29.87 -5.47 2.81
CA ALA A 151 29.11 -6.66 2.51
C ALA A 151 28.04 -6.92 3.59
N PHE A 152 28.41 -6.85 4.88
CA PHE A 152 27.46 -7.04 5.98
C PHE A 152 26.41 -5.90 6.06
N ALA A 153 26.81 -4.64 5.82
CA ALA A 153 25.88 -3.54 5.78
C ALA A 153 24.84 -3.71 4.64
N ASN A 154 25.30 -4.18 3.49
CA ASN A 154 24.38 -4.44 2.37
C ASN A 154 23.45 -5.63 2.65
N LEU A 155 23.93 -6.66 3.34
CA LEU A 155 23.09 -7.77 3.79
C LEU A 155 22.04 -7.30 4.83
N TYR A 156 22.40 -6.36 5.71
CA TYR A 156 21.48 -5.76 6.66
C TYR A 156 20.31 -5.02 5.97
N ASN A 157 20.51 -4.53 4.76
CA ASN A 157 19.45 -3.91 3.97
C ASN A 157 18.29 -4.88 3.63
N ILE A 158 18.49 -6.20 3.73
CA ILE A 158 17.39 -7.18 3.63
C ILE A 158 16.33 -6.91 4.69
N THR A 159 16.73 -6.54 5.90
CA THR A 159 15.79 -6.19 6.98
C THR A 159 14.99 -4.94 6.64
N SER A 160 15.60 -3.94 6.00
CA SER A 160 14.90 -2.74 5.52
C SER A 160 13.87 -3.11 4.45
N TRP A 161 14.24 -3.95 3.48
CA TRP A 161 13.32 -4.43 2.45
C TRP A 161 12.14 -5.19 3.02
N LEU A 162 12.39 -6.09 3.98
CA LEU A 162 11.33 -6.81 4.66
C LEU A 162 10.40 -5.86 5.42
N SER A 163 10.96 -4.86 6.09
CA SER A 163 10.20 -3.81 6.78
C SER A 163 9.32 -3.01 5.81
N ASP A 164 9.85 -2.65 4.63
CA ASP A 164 9.10 -1.93 3.61
C ASP A 164 7.92 -2.76 3.09
N ILE A 165 8.13 -4.06 2.82
CA ILE A 165 7.06 -4.97 2.39
C ILE A 165 6.01 -5.12 3.50
N LEU A 166 6.43 -5.34 4.76
CA LEU A 166 5.52 -5.46 5.89
C LEU A 166 4.74 -4.17 6.17
N SER A 167 5.25 -3.00 5.78
CA SER A 167 4.54 -1.73 5.89
C SER A 167 3.21 -1.72 5.12
N TYR A 168 3.08 -2.55 4.07
CA TYR A 168 1.82 -2.70 3.31
C TYR A 168 0.74 -3.48 4.07
N ALA A 169 1.07 -4.20 5.15
CA ALA A 169 0.07 -4.79 6.06
C ALA A 169 -0.85 -3.73 6.70
N ARG A 170 -0.47 -2.46 6.65
CA ARG A 170 -1.30 -1.32 7.05
C ARG A 170 -2.60 -1.20 6.23
N LEU A 171 -2.59 -1.64 4.98
CA LEU A 171 -3.79 -1.70 4.15
C LEU A 171 -4.81 -2.70 4.70
N LEU A 172 -4.32 -3.85 5.22
CA LEU A 172 -5.16 -4.79 5.95
C LEU A 172 -5.79 -4.14 7.18
N ALA A 173 -4.97 -3.49 8.02
CA ALA A 173 -5.45 -2.87 9.26
C ALA A 173 -6.54 -1.82 8.97
N LEU A 174 -6.35 -0.99 7.94
CA LEU A 174 -7.33 0.02 7.53
C LEU A 174 -8.63 -0.62 7.04
N GLY A 175 -8.54 -1.65 6.19
CA GLY A 175 -9.69 -2.37 5.65
C GLY A 175 -10.51 -3.06 6.75
N LEU A 176 -9.84 -3.75 7.69
CA LEU A 176 -10.51 -4.39 8.81
C LEU A 176 -11.14 -3.39 9.77
N ALA A 177 -10.43 -2.31 10.12
CA ALA A 177 -10.98 -1.28 11.00
C ALA A 177 -12.26 -0.67 10.45
N THR A 178 -12.29 -0.35 9.15
CA THR A 178 -13.47 0.18 8.46
C THR A 178 -14.66 -0.77 8.56
N GLY A 179 -14.42 -2.05 8.28
CA GLY A 179 -15.47 -3.07 8.30
C GLY A 179 -16.00 -3.35 9.69
N VAL A 180 -15.10 -3.50 10.69
CA VAL A 180 -15.49 -3.76 12.09
C VAL A 180 -16.30 -2.59 12.66
N ILE A 181 -15.87 -1.34 12.45
CA ILE A 181 -16.62 -0.17 12.91
C ILE A 181 -18.01 -0.13 12.24
N ALA A 182 -18.11 -0.44 10.95
CA ALA A 182 -19.38 -0.50 10.25
C ALA A 182 -20.33 -1.53 10.87
N GLN A 183 -19.85 -2.76 11.15
CA GLN A 183 -20.64 -3.79 11.81
C GLN A 183 -21.09 -3.39 13.22
N VAL A 184 -20.20 -2.77 14.00
CA VAL A 184 -20.55 -2.29 15.35
C VAL A 184 -21.66 -1.24 15.28
N VAL A 185 -21.57 -0.27 14.36
CA VAL A 185 -22.60 0.76 14.17
C VAL A 185 -23.95 0.12 13.80
N ASN A 186 -23.96 -0.82 12.86
CA ASN A 186 -25.19 -1.52 12.44
C ASN A 186 -25.79 -2.33 13.58
N THR A 187 -24.98 -3.06 14.32
CA THR A 187 -25.41 -3.85 15.48
C THR A 187 -25.98 -2.94 16.58
N MET A 188 -25.32 -1.83 16.91
CA MET A 188 -25.82 -0.86 17.88
C MET A 188 -27.20 -0.29 17.46
N GLY A 189 -27.36 0.01 16.16
CA GLY A 189 -28.64 0.46 15.63
C GLY A 189 -29.77 -0.56 15.78
N SER A 190 -29.46 -1.85 15.62
CA SER A 190 -30.45 -2.93 15.69
C SER A 190 -30.89 -3.28 17.11
N LEU A 191 -30.16 -2.89 18.15
CA LEU A 191 -30.48 -3.19 19.56
C LEU A 191 -31.83 -2.60 20.00
N PHE A 192 -32.32 -1.57 19.34
CA PHE A 192 -33.59 -0.89 19.69
C PHE A 192 -34.85 -1.58 19.13
N GLY A 193 -34.68 -2.71 18.44
CA GLY A 193 -35.75 -3.55 17.96
C GLY A 193 -36.51 -3.04 16.72
N GLY A 194 -37.51 -3.81 16.26
CA GLY A 194 -38.22 -3.64 14.98
C GLY A 194 -39.42 -2.69 14.97
N GLY A 195 -39.62 -1.83 15.98
CA GLY A 195 -40.69 -0.85 16.01
C GLY A 195 -40.38 0.46 15.28
N VAL A 196 -41.40 1.34 15.15
CA VAL A 196 -41.19 2.67 14.51
C VAL A 196 -40.13 3.49 15.25
N ALA A 197 -40.13 3.46 16.58
CA ALA A 197 -39.11 4.12 17.40
C ALA A 197 -37.70 3.51 17.16
N GLY A 198 -37.61 2.18 17.07
CA GLY A 198 -36.36 1.49 16.73
C GLY A 198 -35.84 1.85 15.34
N LEU A 199 -36.72 1.98 14.36
CA LEU A 199 -36.36 2.40 13.00
C LEU A 199 -35.76 3.82 12.97
N VAL A 200 -36.38 4.76 13.68
CA VAL A 200 -35.89 6.15 13.77
C VAL A 200 -34.51 6.19 14.43
N LEU A 201 -34.33 5.47 15.53
CA LEU A 201 -33.04 5.36 16.23
C LEU A 201 -31.98 4.66 15.35
N PHE A 202 -32.36 3.60 14.65
CA PHE A 202 -31.47 2.92 13.69
C PHE A 202 -30.95 3.90 12.64
N ILE A 203 -31.84 4.67 11.98
CA ILE A 203 -31.45 5.64 10.96
C ILE A 203 -30.53 6.72 11.52
N LEU A 204 -30.80 7.19 12.76
CA LEU A 204 -29.97 8.21 13.40
C LEU A 204 -28.57 7.68 13.72
N ILE A 205 -28.48 6.50 14.34
CA ILE A 205 -27.22 5.84 14.67
C ILE A 205 -26.44 5.52 13.40
N PHE A 206 -27.12 5.00 12.36
CA PHE A 206 -26.56 4.72 11.06
C PHE A 206 -25.94 5.98 10.43
N ALA A 207 -26.71 7.06 10.35
CA ALA A 207 -26.25 8.31 9.74
C ALA A 207 -25.05 8.89 10.46
N VAL A 208 -25.11 9.00 11.80
CA VAL A 208 -24.01 9.57 12.60
C VAL A 208 -22.80 8.61 12.59
N GLY A 209 -23.00 7.32 12.86
CA GLY A 209 -21.93 6.35 12.97
C GLY A 209 -21.18 6.16 11.65
N HIS A 210 -21.88 5.99 10.54
CA HIS A 210 -21.22 5.85 9.24
C HIS A 210 -20.58 7.14 8.73
N THR A 211 -21.11 8.31 9.08
CA THR A 211 -20.44 9.58 8.75
C THR A 211 -19.11 9.70 9.49
N ILE A 212 -19.08 9.38 10.78
CA ILE A 212 -17.84 9.37 11.57
C ILE A 212 -16.87 8.31 11.04
N ASN A 213 -17.35 7.10 10.77
CA ASN A 213 -16.53 6.03 10.20
C ASN A 213 -15.90 6.45 8.86
N PHE A 214 -16.69 7.06 7.98
CA PHE A 214 -16.20 7.57 6.70
C PHE A 214 -15.12 8.66 6.89
N ALA A 215 -15.35 9.61 7.79
CA ALA A 215 -14.39 10.69 8.05
C ALA A 215 -13.04 10.16 8.58
N ILE A 216 -13.08 9.25 9.56
CA ILE A 216 -11.88 8.63 10.15
C ILE A 216 -11.12 7.83 9.08
N ASN A 217 -11.83 7.02 8.29
CA ASN A 217 -11.20 6.18 7.28
C ASN A 217 -10.66 6.98 6.10
N MET A 218 -11.32 8.06 5.69
CA MET A 218 -10.81 8.97 4.66
C MET A 218 -9.49 9.61 5.11
N LEU A 219 -9.42 10.09 6.35
CA LEU A 219 -8.19 10.64 6.91
C LEU A 219 -7.10 9.58 7.03
N GLY A 220 -7.45 8.40 7.54
CA GLY A 220 -6.53 7.27 7.66
C GLY A 220 -5.99 6.82 6.30
N ALA A 221 -6.84 6.68 5.29
CA ALA A 221 -6.45 6.31 3.94
C ALA A 221 -5.48 7.33 3.34
N PHE A 222 -5.73 8.63 3.52
CA PHE A 222 -4.83 9.68 3.05
C PHE A 222 -3.45 9.59 3.71
N ILE A 223 -3.39 9.52 5.04
CA ILE A 223 -2.13 9.47 5.80
C ILE A 223 -1.33 8.21 5.45
N HIS A 224 -1.99 7.05 5.41
CA HIS A 224 -1.33 5.79 5.15
C HIS A 224 -0.88 5.66 3.69
N ALA A 225 -1.68 6.10 2.73
CA ALA A 225 -1.29 6.13 1.33
C ALA A 225 -0.14 7.10 1.08
N ALA A 226 -0.18 8.30 1.66
CA ALA A 226 0.91 9.28 1.57
C ALA A 226 2.21 8.70 2.12
N ARG A 227 2.18 8.03 3.28
CA ARG A 227 3.37 7.41 3.86
C ARG A 227 3.93 6.31 2.96
N LEU A 228 3.09 5.38 2.47
CA LEU A 228 3.53 4.32 1.55
C LEU A 228 4.15 4.89 0.27
N GLN A 229 3.59 5.99 -0.24
CA GLN A 229 4.09 6.64 -1.44
C GLN A 229 5.41 7.38 -1.20
N TYR A 230 5.50 8.18 -0.13
CA TYR A 230 6.67 9.03 0.09
C TYR A 230 7.84 8.32 0.76
N VAL A 231 7.58 7.41 1.68
CA VAL A 231 8.65 6.75 2.45
C VAL A 231 9.10 5.48 1.74
N GLU A 232 8.17 4.57 1.42
CA GLU A 232 8.50 3.26 0.87
C GLU A 232 8.80 3.32 -0.64
N PHE A 233 7.96 4.01 -1.43
CA PHE A 233 8.10 4.03 -2.89
C PHE A 233 9.14 5.04 -3.37
N PHE A 234 8.98 6.34 -3.03
CA PHE A 234 9.94 7.36 -3.46
C PHE A 234 11.32 7.16 -2.84
N GLY A 235 11.40 6.63 -1.61
CA GLY A 235 12.66 6.28 -0.97
C GLY A 235 13.53 5.30 -1.77
N LYS A 236 12.98 4.63 -2.79
CA LYS A 236 13.74 3.71 -3.64
C LYS A 236 14.54 4.40 -4.74
N PHE A 237 14.04 5.48 -5.30
CA PHE A 237 14.65 6.14 -6.47
C PHE A 237 14.81 7.65 -6.33
N TYR A 238 14.20 8.28 -5.34
CA TYR A 238 14.33 9.71 -5.13
C TYR A 238 15.66 10.05 -4.50
N VAL A 239 16.46 10.84 -5.18
CA VAL A 239 17.71 11.40 -4.67
C VAL A 239 17.41 12.81 -4.20
N ASP A 240 17.56 13.06 -2.91
CA ASP A 240 17.42 14.39 -2.34
C ASP A 240 18.58 15.27 -2.79
N GLY A 241 18.30 16.51 -3.12
CA GLY A 241 19.29 17.47 -3.60
C GLY A 241 18.71 18.42 -4.64
N GLY A 242 19.52 19.39 -5.03
CA GLY A 242 19.16 20.44 -5.97
C GLY A 242 18.87 21.76 -5.25
N GLU A 243 19.25 22.83 -5.91
CA GLU A 243 18.97 24.18 -5.43
C GLU A 243 17.58 24.60 -5.96
N PRO A 244 16.74 25.23 -5.12
CA PRO A 244 15.46 25.76 -5.58
C PRO A 244 15.72 26.84 -6.63
N PHE A 245 14.94 26.81 -7.72
CA PHE A 245 15.05 27.83 -8.76
C PHE A 245 14.74 29.22 -8.13
N ASP A 246 15.77 30.04 -7.98
CA ASP A 246 15.65 31.43 -7.55
C ASP A 246 15.87 32.35 -8.77
N PRO A 247 14.78 32.83 -9.40
CA PRO A 247 14.89 33.69 -10.58
C PRO A 247 15.62 34.97 -10.21
N PHE A 248 16.41 35.50 -11.17
CA PHE A 248 17.07 36.79 -11.02
C PHE A 248 16.01 37.88 -10.88
N ARG A 249 15.74 38.25 -9.63
CA ARG A 249 14.77 39.31 -9.26
C ARG A 249 15.35 40.25 -8.21
N LYS A 250 14.92 41.51 -8.24
CA LYS A 250 15.28 42.46 -7.19
C LYS A 250 14.65 42.03 -5.86
N LYS A 251 15.47 41.52 -4.93
CA LYS A 251 15.04 41.24 -3.56
C LYS A 251 15.21 42.53 -2.75
N THR A 252 14.13 43.25 -2.53
CA THR A 252 14.12 44.47 -1.70
C THR A 252 13.59 44.14 -0.33
N LYS A 253 14.30 44.62 0.71
CA LYS A 253 13.92 44.37 2.12
C LYS A 253 12.85 45.38 2.60
N TYR A 254 12.83 46.57 2.03
CA TYR A 254 11.99 47.69 2.53
C TYR A 254 11.10 48.33 1.45
N ILE A 255 11.27 48.01 0.16
CA ILE A 255 10.53 48.63 -0.94
C ILE A 255 9.84 47.48 -1.72
N ARG A 256 8.52 47.63 -1.93
CA ARG A 256 7.77 46.78 -2.87
C ARG A 256 7.71 47.50 -4.22
N PHE A 257 8.21 46.85 -5.28
CA PHE A 257 7.91 47.36 -6.63
C PHE A 257 6.50 46.88 -6.99
N GLU A 258 5.58 47.74 -7.32
CA GLU A 258 4.38 47.40 -8.04
C GLU A 258 4.81 46.95 -9.44
N ASN A 259 4.44 45.73 -9.87
CA ASN A 259 4.63 45.30 -11.23
C ASN A 259 3.69 46.16 -12.07
N GLU A 260 4.26 47.01 -12.93
CA GLU A 260 3.54 47.53 -14.09
C GLU A 260 3.26 46.30 -14.97
N GLU A 261 1.97 45.97 -15.17
CA GLU A 261 1.52 44.99 -16.15
C GLU A 261 1.81 45.44 -17.59
#